data_08ea3f70ac8e4772828e354cab1ddc42
#
_entry.id   08ea3f70ac8e4772828e354cab1ddc42
#
_cell.length_a   1.000
_cell.length_b   1.000
_cell.length_c   1.000
_cell.angle_alpha   90.00
_cell.angle_beta   90.00
_cell.angle_gamma   90.00
#
_symmetry.space_group_name_H-M   'P 1'
#
loop_
_entity.id
_entity.type
_entity.pdbx_description
1 polymer ?
#
loop_
_entity_poly.entity_id
_entity_poly.type
_entity_poly.pdbx_seq_one_letter_code
_entity_poly.pdbx_strand_id
1 'polypeptide(L)'
;MIESAGGMIPFLCHVFLILFGGFFGLNFAFNKNFAQKSFGFDNIQASYMGRPLGFLMTGCVLMAFFALFGIAGITSANEVFGAIFVFTVLTFLYNIALVMKILPTHDGKDHEIKNAIRPLIPMVVILIRYFNL
;
A
#
# COMPACT_ATOMS: atom_id res chain seq x y z
N MET A 1 -20.12 11.94 6.10
CA MET A 1 -18.73 11.49 5.91
C MET A 1 -18.16 10.75 7.14
N ILE A 2 -18.07 11.36 8.30
CA ILE A 2 -17.53 10.71 9.51
C ILE A 2 -18.40 9.53 9.93
N GLU A 3 -19.71 9.73 10.00
CA GLU A 3 -20.68 8.65 10.33
C GLU A 3 -20.69 7.54 9.29
N SER A 4 -20.63 7.89 8.02
CA SER A 4 -20.57 6.88 6.93
C SER A 4 -19.26 6.10 6.90
N ALA A 5 -18.19 6.65 7.45
CA ALA A 5 -16.92 5.96 7.61
C ALA A 5 -16.86 5.04 8.86
N GLY A 6 -17.88 5.08 9.73
CA GLY A 6 -17.94 4.30 10.96
C GLY A 6 -17.46 5.04 12.21
N GLY A 7 -17.27 6.37 12.12
CA GLY A 7 -16.82 7.23 13.23
C GLY A 7 -15.51 7.95 12.93
N MET A 8 -15.03 8.72 13.91
CA MET A 8 -13.85 9.57 13.73
C MET A 8 -12.56 8.78 13.49
N ILE A 9 -12.33 7.72 14.26
CA ILE A 9 -11.10 6.90 14.11
C ILE A 9 -11.07 6.19 12.76
N PRO A 10 -12.11 5.44 12.34
CA PRO A 10 -12.16 4.87 11.00
C PRO A 10 -12.04 5.90 9.88
N PHE A 11 -12.62 7.08 10.06
CA PHE A 11 -12.50 8.17 9.08
C PHE A 11 -11.05 8.65 8.92
N LEU A 12 -10.35 8.90 10.03
CA LEU A 12 -8.94 9.31 9.99
C LEU A 12 -8.05 8.22 9.37
N CYS A 13 -8.27 6.96 9.73
CA CYS A 13 -7.57 5.83 9.10
C CYS A 13 -7.84 5.76 7.59
N HIS A 14 -9.08 5.98 7.17
CA HIS A 14 -9.46 5.98 5.76
C HIS A 14 -8.73 7.09 4.98
N VAL A 15 -8.74 8.32 5.51
CA VAL A 15 -8.03 9.45 4.90
C VAL A 15 -6.52 9.18 4.84
N PHE A 16 -5.93 8.67 5.93
CA PHE A 16 -4.51 8.30 5.95
C PHE A 16 -4.17 7.27 4.85
N LEU A 17 -4.98 6.24 4.70
CA LEU A 17 -4.76 5.20 3.68
C LEU A 17 -4.85 5.77 2.26
N ILE A 18 -5.76 6.70 2.00
CA ILE A 18 -5.83 7.41 0.71
C ILE A 18 -4.54 8.20 0.45
N LEU A 19 -4.08 8.97 1.42
CA LEU A 19 -2.87 9.80 1.27
C LEU A 19 -1.61 8.92 1.14
N PHE A 20 -1.48 7.92 1.98
CA PHE A 20 -0.34 7.00 1.95
C PHE A 20 -0.28 6.18 0.65
N GLY A 21 -1.39 5.54 0.31
CA GLY A 21 -1.48 4.74 -0.92
C GLY A 21 -1.37 5.60 -2.17
N GLY A 22 -1.92 6.80 -2.16
CA GLY A 22 -1.80 7.77 -3.25
C GLY A 22 -0.36 8.23 -3.46
N PHE A 23 0.36 8.52 -2.39
CA PHE A 23 1.78 8.88 -2.47
C PHE A 23 2.60 7.76 -3.14
N PHE A 24 2.51 6.54 -2.65
CA PHE A 24 3.24 5.41 -3.22
C PHE A 24 2.75 5.06 -4.64
N GLY A 25 1.44 5.02 -4.84
CA GLY A 25 0.85 4.67 -6.15
C GLY A 25 1.28 5.63 -7.24
N LEU A 26 1.18 6.93 -7.02
CA LEU A 26 1.58 7.95 -8.00
C LEU A 26 3.09 7.96 -8.25
N ASN A 27 3.89 7.78 -7.21
CA ASN A 27 5.34 7.72 -7.38
C ASN A 27 5.77 6.47 -8.16
N PHE A 28 5.21 5.30 -7.88
CA PHE A 28 5.50 4.10 -8.67
C PHE A 28 5.02 4.23 -10.12
N ALA A 29 3.88 4.89 -10.35
CA ALA A 29 3.33 5.06 -11.70
C ALA A 29 4.12 6.06 -12.56
N PHE A 30 4.54 7.19 -11.97
CA PHE A 30 5.03 8.35 -12.73
C PHE A 30 6.46 8.78 -12.41
N ASN A 31 7.01 8.46 -11.24
CA ASN A 31 8.37 8.85 -10.88
C ASN A 31 9.37 7.78 -11.35
N LYS A 32 10.19 8.15 -12.34
CA LYS A 32 11.15 7.22 -12.96
C LYS A 32 12.16 6.60 -12.00
N ASN A 33 12.57 7.34 -10.99
CA ASN A 33 13.63 6.91 -10.07
C ASN A 33 13.09 6.32 -8.77
N PHE A 34 11.79 6.40 -8.52
CA PHE A 34 11.22 6.01 -7.23
C PHE A 34 11.38 4.51 -6.96
N ALA A 35 11.08 3.67 -7.94
CA ALA A 35 11.26 2.21 -7.82
C ALA A 35 12.73 1.84 -7.63
N GLN A 36 13.63 2.47 -8.38
CA GLN A 36 15.07 2.25 -8.24
C GLN A 36 15.56 2.58 -6.82
N LYS A 37 15.21 3.77 -6.32
CA LYS A 37 15.59 4.20 -4.96
C LYS A 37 14.93 3.37 -3.87
N SER A 38 13.67 2.97 -4.08
CA SER A 38 12.90 2.24 -3.07
C SER A 38 13.36 0.80 -2.91
N PHE A 39 13.76 0.14 -3.99
CA PHE A 39 14.15 -1.27 -4.01
C PHE A 39 15.64 -1.50 -4.24
N GLY A 40 16.42 -0.45 -4.46
CA GLY A 40 17.86 -0.54 -4.70
C GLY A 40 18.24 -1.14 -6.05
N PHE A 41 17.37 -1.04 -7.06
CA PHE A 41 17.67 -1.49 -8.41
C PHE A 41 18.44 -0.44 -9.19
N ASP A 42 19.53 -0.85 -9.85
CA ASP A 42 20.37 0.03 -10.68
C ASP A 42 19.90 0.13 -12.14
N ASN A 43 18.74 -0.45 -12.46
CA ASN A 43 18.25 -0.53 -13.82
C ASN A 43 16.97 0.29 -14.01
N ILE A 44 16.93 1.11 -15.10
CA ILE A 44 15.75 1.89 -15.48
C ILE A 44 14.53 1.02 -15.77
N GLN A 45 14.71 -0.25 -16.16
CA GLN A 45 13.62 -1.20 -16.38
C GLN A 45 12.80 -1.46 -15.12
N ALA A 46 13.38 -1.32 -13.92
CA ALA A 46 12.64 -1.41 -12.67
C ALA A 46 11.52 -0.36 -12.57
N SER A 47 11.72 0.83 -13.14
CA SER A 47 10.69 1.88 -13.19
C SER A 47 9.48 1.45 -14.03
N TYR A 48 9.72 0.77 -15.15
CA TYR A 48 8.65 0.26 -16.01
C TYR A 48 7.89 -0.89 -15.35
N MET A 49 8.57 -1.74 -14.59
CA MET A 49 7.93 -2.81 -13.82
C MET A 49 7.12 -2.28 -12.64
N GLY A 50 7.51 -1.15 -12.06
CA GLY A 50 6.79 -0.49 -10.99
C GLY A 50 5.49 0.20 -11.42
N ARG A 51 5.35 0.57 -12.71
CA ARG A 51 4.17 1.28 -13.22
C ARG A 51 2.86 0.50 -13.03
N PRO A 52 2.74 -0.77 -13.42
CA PRO A 52 1.51 -1.53 -13.19
C PRO A 52 1.12 -1.60 -11.70
N LEU A 53 2.11 -1.75 -10.81
CA LEU A 53 1.88 -1.72 -9.37
C LEU A 53 1.37 -0.34 -8.93
N GLY A 54 1.98 0.73 -9.43
CA GLY A 54 1.55 2.10 -9.15
C GLY A 54 0.12 2.39 -9.61
N PHE A 55 -0.26 1.93 -10.80
CA PHE A 55 -1.63 2.07 -11.30
C PHE A 55 -2.62 1.23 -10.51
N LEU A 56 -2.27 0.02 -10.11
CA LEU A 56 -3.11 -0.81 -9.25
C LEU A 56 -3.34 -0.15 -7.89
N MET A 57 -2.28 0.36 -7.26
CA MET A 57 -2.39 1.08 -5.98
C MET A 57 -3.23 2.35 -6.12
N THR A 58 -3.03 3.12 -7.18
CA THR A 58 -3.82 4.32 -7.47
C THR A 58 -5.28 3.98 -7.70
N GLY A 59 -5.57 2.89 -8.40
CA GLY A 59 -6.93 2.38 -8.60
C GLY A 59 -7.61 2.04 -7.26
N CYS A 60 -6.92 1.34 -6.37
CA CYS A 60 -7.43 1.06 -5.02
C CYS A 60 -7.70 2.34 -4.21
N VAL A 61 -6.81 3.33 -4.32
CA VAL A 61 -6.97 4.63 -3.65
C VAL A 61 -8.17 5.39 -4.20
N LEU A 62 -8.37 5.39 -5.51
CA LEU A 62 -9.54 6.01 -6.13
C LEU A 62 -10.84 5.34 -5.68
N MET A 63 -10.87 4.01 -5.58
CA MET A 63 -12.03 3.28 -5.05
C MET A 63 -12.31 3.64 -3.59
N ALA A 64 -11.27 3.76 -2.76
CA ALA A 64 -11.42 4.21 -1.37
C ALA A 64 -11.92 5.66 -1.29
N PHE A 65 -11.44 6.53 -2.17
CA PHE A 65 -11.92 7.91 -2.30
C PHE A 65 -13.40 7.96 -2.72
N PHE A 66 -13.78 7.19 -3.71
CA PHE A 66 -15.18 7.12 -4.17
C PHE A 66 -16.10 6.62 -3.06
N ALA A 67 -15.67 5.61 -2.30
CA ALA A 67 -16.44 5.11 -1.16
C ALA A 67 -16.65 6.18 -0.07
N LEU A 68 -15.66 7.03 0.16
CA LEU A 68 -15.74 8.10 1.17
C LEU A 68 -16.80 9.16 0.80
N PHE A 69 -16.95 9.46 -0.48
CA PHE A 69 -17.87 10.47 -0.99
C PHE A 69 -19.16 9.88 -1.63
N GLY A 70 -19.30 8.56 -1.65
CA GLY A 70 -20.47 7.89 -2.27
C GLY A 70 -20.54 8.08 -3.80
N ILE A 71 -19.40 8.26 -4.47
CA ILE A 71 -19.33 8.50 -5.91
C ILE A 71 -19.62 7.19 -6.66
N ALA A 72 -20.38 7.29 -7.75
CA ALA A 72 -20.73 6.15 -8.60
C ALA A 72 -21.44 4.99 -7.86
N GLY A 73 -22.12 5.29 -6.76
CA GLY A 73 -22.81 4.28 -5.95
C GLY A 73 -21.90 3.44 -5.07
N ILE A 74 -20.62 3.75 -4.99
CA ILE A 74 -19.65 3.07 -4.13
C ILE A 74 -19.77 3.66 -2.73
N THR A 75 -20.26 2.86 -1.78
CA THR A 75 -20.52 3.30 -0.41
C THR A 75 -19.72 2.58 0.65
N SER A 76 -19.04 1.46 0.28
CA SER A 76 -18.20 0.68 1.19
C SER A 76 -16.77 0.57 0.66
N ALA A 77 -15.81 0.78 1.54
CA ALA A 77 -14.38 0.58 1.26
C ALA A 77 -13.82 -0.69 1.90
N ASN A 78 -14.66 -1.49 2.56
CA ASN A 78 -14.18 -2.64 3.35
C ASN A 78 -13.49 -3.68 2.48
N GLU A 79 -14.05 -3.98 1.31
CA GLU A 79 -13.50 -4.93 0.37
C GLU A 79 -12.15 -4.45 -0.20
N VAL A 80 -12.05 -3.16 -0.52
CA VAL A 80 -10.80 -2.55 -1.01
C VAL A 80 -9.73 -2.61 0.08
N PHE A 81 -10.05 -2.21 1.30
CA PHE A 81 -9.10 -2.28 2.41
C PHE A 81 -8.77 -3.71 2.80
N GLY A 82 -9.72 -4.64 2.65
CA GLY A 82 -9.45 -6.07 2.82
C GLY A 82 -8.42 -6.60 1.82
N ALA A 83 -8.56 -6.24 0.55
CA ALA A 83 -7.58 -6.61 -0.49
C ALA A 83 -6.20 -5.98 -0.23
N ILE A 84 -6.16 -4.71 0.16
CA ILE A 84 -4.91 -4.03 0.54
C ILE A 84 -4.28 -4.69 1.77
N PHE A 85 -5.08 -5.08 2.75
CA PHE A 85 -4.58 -5.78 3.94
C PHE A 85 -3.90 -7.10 3.57
N VAL A 86 -4.56 -7.94 2.78
CA VAL A 86 -3.97 -9.21 2.32
C VAL A 86 -2.67 -8.95 1.53
N PHE A 87 -2.68 -7.99 0.62
CA PHE A 87 -1.49 -7.61 -0.12
C PHE A 87 -0.34 -7.18 0.81
N THR A 88 -0.62 -6.33 1.79
CA THR A 88 0.42 -5.85 2.72
C THR A 88 0.94 -6.94 3.64
N VAL A 89 0.09 -7.88 4.08
CA VAL A 89 0.51 -9.06 4.86
C VAL A 89 1.46 -9.93 4.04
N LEU A 90 1.08 -10.27 2.81
CA LEU A 90 1.94 -11.08 1.93
C LEU A 90 3.27 -10.40 1.64
N THR A 91 3.23 -9.10 1.36
CA THR A 91 4.44 -8.30 1.11
C THR A 91 5.33 -8.23 2.35
N PHE A 92 4.74 -8.03 3.53
CA PHE A 92 5.48 -8.03 4.79
C PHE A 92 6.17 -9.38 5.04
N LEU A 93 5.42 -10.48 4.93
CA LEU A 93 5.97 -11.83 5.15
C LEU A 93 7.12 -12.14 4.18
N TYR A 94 6.96 -11.79 2.91
CA TYR A 94 8.01 -11.98 1.91
C TYR A 94 9.27 -11.16 2.24
N ASN A 95 9.10 -9.88 2.56
CA ASN A 95 10.23 -9.00 2.88
C ASN A 95 10.92 -9.42 4.18
N ILE A 96 10.18 -9.85 5.20
CA ILE A 96 10.79 -10.33 6.45
C ILE A 96 11.58 -11.63 6.22
N ALA A 97 11.08 -12.51 5.35
CA ALA A 97 11.80 -13.75 4.99
C ALA A 97 13.12 -13.43 4.26
N LEU A 98 13.15 -12.39 3.42
CA LEU A 98 14.39 -11.92 2.79
C LEU A 98 15.36 -11.32 3.80
N VAL A 99 14.87 -10.49 4.73
CA VAL A 99 15.70 -9.87 5.79
C VAL A 99 16.30 -10.94 6.71
N MET A 100 15.52 -11.94 7.07
CA MET A 100 15.97 -13.06 7.94
C MET A 100 16.78 -14.12 7.17
N LYS A 101 17.04 -13.93 5.88
CA LYS A 101 17.77 -14.85 5.00
C LYS A 101 17.16 -16.25 4.90
N ILE A 102 15.85 -16.36 5.14
CA ILE A 102 15.09 -17.60 4.90
C ILE A 102 14.94 -17.82 3.39
N LEU A 103 14.74 -16.74 2.63
CA LEU A 103 14.72 -16.75 1.17
C LEU A 103 15.96 -16.03 0.62
N PRO A 104 16.54 -16.51 -0.50
CA PRO A 104 17.65 -15.82 -1.15
C PRO A 104 17.19 -14.53 -1.83
N THR A 105 18.01 -13.48 -1.77
CA THR A 105 17.83 -12.27 -2.57
C THR A 105 18.30 -12.48 -4.01
N HIS A 106 17.68 -11.79 -4.97
CA HIS A 106 18.01 -11.95 -6.40
C HIS A 106 19.42 -11.45 -6.76
N ASP A 107 19.94 -10.48 -6.01
CA ASP A 107 21.24 -9.86 -6.25
C ASP A 107 22.34 -10.31 -5.29
N GLY A 108 22.02 -11.20 -4.35
CA GLY A 108 22.94 -11.69 -3.30
C GLY A 108 23.27 -10.65 -2.23
N LYS A 109 22.70 -9.43 -2.31
CA LYS A 109 22.89 -8.39 -1.29
C LYS A 109 21.90 -8.58 -0.14
N ASP A 110 22.27 -8.04 1.03
CA ASP A 110 21.36 -8.04 2.18
C ASP A 110 20.13 -7.17 1.91
N HIS A 111 18.95 -7.70 2.24
CA HIS A 111 17.69 -7.00 2.11
C HIS A 111 17.47 -6.04 3.28
N GLU A 112 17.14 -4.79 3.01
CA GLU A 112 16.96 -3.78 4.04
C GLU A 112 15.64 -3.96 4.80
N ILE A 113 15.69 -3.84 6.12
CA ILE A 113 14.51 -3.95 7.01
C ILE A 113 13.43 -2.91 6.68
N LYS A 114 13.78 -1.75 6.13
CA LYS A 114 12.83 -0.71 5.71
C LYS A 114 11.78 -1.23 4.72
N ASN A 115 12.14 -2.20 3.87
CA ASN A 115 11.25 -2.80 2.90
C ASN A 115 10.18 -3.69 3.55
N ALA A 116 10.45 -4.23 4.74
CA ALA A 116 9.46 -4.94 5.55
C ALA A 116 8.58 -3.97 6.36
N ILE A 117 9.13 -2.86 6.82
CA ILE A 117 8.40 -1.87 7.64
C ILE A 117 7.35 -1.12 6.81
N ARG A 118 7.63 -0.79 5.55
CA ARG A 118 6.70 -0.06 4.68
C ARG A 118 5.33 -0.70 4.56
N PRO A 119 5.18 -1.99 4.24
CA PRO A 119 3.86 -2.63 4.19
C PRO A 119 3.23 -2.80 5.57
N LEU A 120 4.02 -2.80 6.65
CA LEU A 120 3.51 -2.89 8.02
C LEU A 120 2.65 -1.67 8.40
N ILE A 121 2.98 -0.48 7.91
CA ILE A 121 2.27 0.76 8.23
C ILE A 121 0.80 0.69 7.81
N PRO A 122 0.45 0.49 6.53
CA PRO A 122 -0.95 0.40 6.13
C PRO A 122 -1.65 -0.81 6.74
N MET A 123 -0.96 -1.92 6.96
CA MET A 123 -1.51 -3.10 7.61
C MET A 123 -2.03 -2.77 9.02
N VAL A 124 -1.23 -2.09 9.82
CA VAL A 124 -1.62 -1.68 11.19
C VAL A 124 -2.78 -0.67 11.15
N VAL A 125 -2.73 0.30 10.24
CA VAL A 125 -3.80 1.31 10.11
C VAL A 125 -5.14 0.67 9.70
N ILE A 126 -5.12 -0.33 8.81
CA ILE A 126 -6.32 -1.07 8.42
C ILE A 126 -6.90 -1.85 9.62
N LEU A 127 -6.03 -2.47 10.43
CA LEU A 127 -6.47 -3.16 11.65
C LEU A 127 -7.10 -2.18 12.65
N ILE A 128 -6.48 -1.03 12.89
CA ILE A 128 -7.03 0.00 13.76
C ILE A 128 -8.41 0.43 13.25
N ARG A 129 -8.54 0.68 11.95
CA ARG A 129 -9.82 1.00 11.34
C ARG A 129 -10.86 -0.09 11.58
N TYR A 130 -10.50 -1.34 11.31
CA TYR A 130 -11.42 -2.48 11.41
C TYR A 130 -11.94 -2.69 12.84
N PHE A 131 -11.08 -2.59 13.84
CA PHE A 131 -11.47 -2.75 15.25
C PHE A 131 -12.25 -1.55 15.82
N ASN A 132 -12.36 -0.46 15.11
CA ASN A 132 -13.10 0.74 15.51
C ASN A 132 -14.34 1.03 14.64
N LEU A 133 -14.67 0.12 13.75
CA LEU A 133 -15.90 0.21 12.95
C LEU A 133 -17.16 0.05 13.79
#